data_974435adb76c5e31aee5ce4714a7f2b6
#
_entry.id   974435adb76c5e31aee5ce4714a7f2b6
#
_cell.length_a   1.000
_cell.length_b   1.000
_cell.length_c   1.000
_cell.angle_alpha   90.00
_cell.angle_beta   90.00
_cell.angle_gamma   90.00
#
_symmetry.space_group_name_H-M   'P 1'
#
loop_
_entity.id
_entity.type
_entity.pdbx_description
1 polymer ?
#
loop_
_entity_poly.entity_id
_entity_poly.type
_entity_poly.pdbx_seq_one_letter_code
_entity_poly.pdbx_strand_id
1 'polypeptide(L)'
;LSRLLNLAKQRGDDYSLLLNRFALERLLARVSTSLHADRFLLKGALLFALWYDTPHRPTRDADLLGFGPDDEANLIATFREVAAMELGDGILFDPESVKADAIREDNTYGGTRIALVARIGSARCALQIDVGFGDAVTPGPQTVAYPTLLGDFESPTLRVYPVYSVISEKYQAMVMLGQANSRMKDFFDLAVIARRTE
;
A
#
# COMPACT_ATOMS: atom_id res chain seq x y z
N LEU A 1 -10.10 -14.68 11.82
CA LEU A 1 -11.29 -14.25 11.03
C LEU A 1 -12.37 -13.61 11.91
N SER A 2 -12.78 -14.24 13.03
CA SER A 2 -13.86 -13.72 13.89
C SER A 2 -13.59 -12.31 14.41
N ARG A 3 -12.35 -12.00 14.78
CA ARG A 3 -11.96 -10.66 15.25
C ARG A 3 -12.12 -9.59 14.17
N LEU A 4 -11.69 -9.88 12.93
CA LEU A 4 -11.86 -8.98 11.79
C LEU A 4 -13.34 -8.80 11.42
N LEU A 5 -14.14 -9.86 11.51
CA LEU A 5 -15.57 -9.76 11.30
C LEU A 5 -16.25 -8.86 12.37
N ASN A 6 -15.87 -9.01 13.62
CA ASN A 6 -16.40 -8.19 14.72
C ASN A 6 -15.98 -6.72 14.53
N LEU A 7 -14.74 -6.47 14.12
CA LEU A 7 -14.24 -5.13 13.84
C LEU A 7 -15.01 -4.49 12.68
N ALA A 8 -15.27 -5.24 11.60
CA ALA A 8 -16.06 -4.76 10.46
C ALA A 8 -17.48 -4.38 10.89
N LYS A 9 -18.14 -5.22 11.67
CA LYS A 9 -19.48 -4.93 12.22
C LYS A 9 -19.49 -3.69 13.13
N GLN A 10 -18.50 -3.55 13.98
CA GLN A 10 -18.38 -2.42 14.92
C GLN A 10 -18.19 -1.10 14.17
N ARG A 11 -17.42 -1.10 13.07
CA ARG A 11 -17.12 0.09 12.28
C ARG A 11 -18.14 0.37 11.17
N GLY A 12 -18.98 -0.61 10.82
CA GLY A 12 -19.85 -0.53 9.65
C GLY A 12 -19.07 -0.69 8.33
N ASP A 13 -17.87 -1.29 8.37
CA ASP A 13 -17.02 -1.48 7.21
C ASP A 13 -17.42 -2.71 6.40
N ASP A 14 -17.16 -2.69 5.09
CA ASP A 14 -17.23 -3.89 4.26
C ASP A 14 -16.16 -4.90 4.71
N TYR A 15 -16.59 -6.12 5.02
CA TYR A 15 -15.72 -7.15 5.55
C TYR A 15 -14.63 -7.58 4.57
N SER A 16 -14.93 -7.61 3.26
CA SER A 16 -13.95 -8.00 2.24
C SER A 16 -12.85 -6.94 2.09
N LEU A 17 -13.21 -5.66 2.19
CA LEU A 17 -12.26 -4.56 2.19
C LEU A 17 -11.38 -4.58 3.44
N LEU A 18 -11.97 -4.88 4.61
CA LEU A 18 -11.21 -4.99 5.85
C LEU A 18 -10.23 -6.17 5.84
N LEU A 19 -10.64 -7.31 5.29
CA LEU A 19 -9.75 -8.47 5.10
C LEU A 19 -8.58 -8.14 4.17
N ASN A 20 -8.86 -7.47 3.04
CA ASN A 20 -7.83 -7.05 2.10
C ASN A 20 -6.85 -6.08 2.77
N ARG A 21 -7.37 -5.08 3.49
CA ARG A 21 -6.55 -4.11 4.22
C ARG A 21 -5.67 -4.79 5.27
N PHE A 22 -6.21 -5.75 6.03
CA PHE A 22 -5.44 -6.52 7.00
C PHE A 22 -4.33 -7.32 6.30
N ALA A 23 -4.64 -7.96 5.18
CA ALA A 23 -3.64 -8.72 4.43
C ALA A 23 -2.53 -7.81 3.88
N LEU A 24 -2.86 -6.63 3.34
CA LEU A 24 -1.86 -5.63 2.91
C LEU A 24 -0.99 -5.14 4.08
N GLU A 25 -1.60 -4.84 5.23
CA GLU A 25 -0.87 -4.46 6.45
C GLU A 25 0.15 -5.53 6.86
N ARG A 26 -0.26 -6.81 6.85
CA ARG A 26 0.63 -7.92 7.21
C ARG A 26 1.70 -8.21 6.15
N LEU A 27 1.43 -7.89 4.88
CA LEU A 27 2.45 -7.91 3.82
C LEU A 27 3.48 -6.79 4.03
N LEU A 28 3.04 -5.57 4.33
CA LEU A 28 3.93 -4.45 4.65
C LEU A 28 4.81 -4.74 5.88
N ALA A 29 4.27 -5.46 6.89
CA ALA A 29 5.07 -5.93 8.01
C ALA A 29 6.19 -6.89 7.58
N ARG A 30 5.95 -7.76 6.60
CA ARG A 30 7.00 -8.62 6.03
C ARG A 30 8.01 -7.82 5.23
N VAL A 31 7.56 -6.88 4.42
CA VAL A 31 8.47 -5.97 3.70
C VAL A 31 9.40 -5.26 4.68
N SER A 32 8.86 -4.71 5.80
CA SER A 32 9.64 -3.93 6.78
C SER A 32 10.69 -4.73 7.54
N THR A 33 10.51 -6.05 7.66
CA THR A 33 11.44 -6.95 8.35
C THR A 33 12.31 -7.77 7.41
N SER A 34 12.09 -7.65 6.10
CA SER A 34 12.85 -8.34 5.06
C SER A 34 14.18 -7.64 4.76
N LEU A 35 15.05 -8.34 4.01
CA LEU A 35 16.27 -7.75 3.44
C LEU A 35 15.98 -6.65 2.41
N HIS A 36 14.72 -6.49 2.02
CA HIS A 36 14.25 -5.53 1.02
C HIS A 36 13.61 -4.27 1.64
N ALA A 37 13.63 -4.11 2.96
CA ALA A 37 12.97 -3.00 3.67
C ALA A 37 13.38 -1.63 3.11
N ASP A 38 14.66 -1.45 2.79
CA ASP A 38 15.19 -0.17 2.27
C ASP A 38 14.86 0.08 0.80
N ARG A 39 14.36 -0.93 0.10
CA ARG A 39 14.00 -0.82 -1.33
C ARG A 39 12.65 -0.18 -1.59
N PHE A 40 11.81 -0.03 -0.58
CA PHE A 40 10.45 0.44 -0.78
C PHE A 40 10.07 1.57 0.16
N LEU A 41 9.33 2.54 -0.38
CA LEU A 41 8.60 3.53 0.40
C LEU A 41 7.11 3.34 0.19
N LEU A 42 6.35 3.32 1.27
CA LEU A 42 4.90 3.34 1.17
C LEU A 42 4.42 4.70 0.67
N LYS A 43 3.55 4.69 -0.34
CA LYS A 43 2.87 5.87 -0.85
C LYS A 43 1.37 5.62 -1.01
N GLY A 44 0.64 6.54 -1.63
CA GLY A 44 -0.76 6.34 -1.96
C GLY A 44 -1.73 6.34 -0.78
N ALA A 45 -2.87 5.67 -0.97
CA ALA A 45 -4.01 5.79 -0.06
C ALA A 45 -3.79 5.15 1.32
N LEU A 46 -2.92 4.16 1.45
CA LEU A 46 -2.64 3.54 2.74
C LEU A 46 -1.95 4.50 3.71
N LEU A 47 -1.29 5.56 3.23
CA LEU A 47 -0.70 6.61 4.08
C LEU A 47 -1.72 7.34 4.94
N PHE A 48 -2.97 7.40 4.50
CA PHE A 48 -4.01 8.11 5.25
C PHE A 48 -4.31 7.46 6.61
N ALA A 49 -3.98 6.18 6.78
CA ALA A 49 -4.05 5.52 8.09
C ALA A 49 -3.06 6.10 9.13
N LEU A 50 -2.00 6.78 8.69
CA LEU A 50 -1.05 7.47 9.58
C LEU A 50 -1.60 8.81 10.08
N TRP A 51 -2.54 9.40 9.35
CA TRP A 51 -2.99 10.76 9.61
C TRP A 51 -4.42 10.83 10.14
N TYR A 52 -5.20 9.74 9.97
CA TYR A 52 -6.61 9.69 10.34
C TYR A 52 -6.95 8.35 10.99
N ASP A 53 -7.72 8.37 12.06
CA ASP A 53 -8.16 7.17 12.79
C ASP A 53 -9.05 6.27 11.91
N THR A 54 -9.83 6.89 11.03
CA THR A 54 -10.65 6.19 10.04
C THR A 54 -10.24 6.58 8.63
N PRO A 55 -10.04 5.61 7.72
CA PRO A 55 -9.75 5.92 6.33
C PRO A 55 -10.90 6.73 5.72
N HIS A 56 -10.58 7.81 5.02
CA HIS A 56 -11.56 8.65 4.35
C HIS A 56 -12.15 8.02 3.08
N ARG A 57 -11.49 7.00 2.54
CA ARG A 57 -11.97 6.17 1.44
C ARG A 57 -11.33 4.77 1.48
N PRO A 58 -12.02 3.76 0.95
CA PRO A 58 -11.41 2.43 0.82
C PRO A 58 -10.30 2.42 -0.23
N THR A 59 -9.31 1.54 -0.03
CA THR A 59 -8.35 1.13 -1.05
C THR A 59 -8.19 -0.38 -1.02
N ARG A 60 -7.86 -0.97 -2.16
CA ARG A 60 -7.65 -2.43 -2.34
C ARG A 60 -6.22 -2.76 -2.73
N ASP A 61 -5.41 -1.75 -2.94
CA ASP A 61 -4.04 -1.80 -3.41
C ASP A 61 -3.09 -1.12 -2.42
N ALA A 62 -1.84 -1.51 -2.46
CA ALA A 62 -0.75 -0.79 -1.84
C ALA A 62 0.09 -0.15 -2.95
N ASP A 63 0.38 1.13 -2.80
CA ASP A 63 1.28 1.85 -3.69
C ASP A 63 2.65 1.97 -3.04
N LEU A 64 3.70 1.57 -3.74
CA LEU A 64 5.09 1.65 -3.29
C LEU A 64 5.94 2.44 -4.30
N LEU A 65 6.89 3.22 -3.81
CA LEU A 65 8.02 3.66 -4.61
C LEU A 65 9.17 2.67 -4.41
N GLY A 66 9.65 2.09 -5.50
CA GLY A 66 10.77 1.16 -5.53
C GLY A 66 12.11 1.85 -5.83
N PHE A 67 13.18 1.28 -5.28
CA PHE A 67 14.57 1.66 -5.53
C PHE A 67 15.36 0.43 -5.97
N GLY A 68 16.35 0.64 -6.85
CA GLY A 68 17.18 -0.44 -7.40
C GLY A 68 16.56 -1.10 -8.63
N PRO A 69 16.81 -2.40 -8.88
CA PRO A 69 16.33 -3.08 -10.06
C PRO A 69 14.81 -3.07 -10.18
N ASP A 70 14.29 -2.66 -11.34
CA ASP A 70 12.88 -2.44 -11.61
C ASP A 70 12.27 -3.47 -12.57
N ASP A 71 13.07 -4.42 -13.04
CA ASP A 71 12.62 -5.49 -13.92
C ASP A 71 11.65 -6.45 -13.21
N GLU A 72 10.70 -7.00 -13.97
CA GLU A 72 9.65 -7.88 -13.46
C GLU A 72 10.20 -9.11 -12.76
N ALA A 73 11.27 -9.71 -13.29
CA ALA A 73 11.86 -10.93 -12.71
C ALA A 73 12.44 -10.67 -11.32
N ASN A 74 13.12 -9.54 -11.13
CA ASN A 74 13.64 -9.14 -9.83
C ASN A 74 12.52 -8.82 -8.83
N LEU A 75 11.47 -8.13 -9.26
CA LEU A 75 10.33 -7.84 -8.40
C LEU A 75 9.58 -9.11 -8.00
N ILE A 76 9.37 -10.06 -8.92
CA ILE A 76 8.79 -11.37 -8.61
C ILE A 76 9.63 -12.09 -7.56
N ALA A 77 10.96 -12.17 -7.73
CA ALA A 77 11.84 -12.79 -6.77
C ALA A 77 11.74 -12.13 -5.39
N THR A 78 11.80 -10.81 -5.35
CA THR A 78 11.68 -10.02 -4.12
C THR A 78 10.36 -10.29 -3.38
N PHE A 79 9.23 -10.24 -4.08
CA PHE A 79 7.93 -10.45 -3.44
C PHE A 79 7.66 -11.93 -3.10
N ARG A 80 8.30 -12.89 -3.79
CA ARG A 80 8.30 -14.30 -3.38
C ARG A 80 9.03 -14.50 -2.06
N GLU A 81 10.21 -13.91 -1.90
CA GLU A 81 10.95 -13.96 -0.63
C GLU A 81 10.14 -13.33 0.51
N VAL A 82 9.54 -12.16 0.28
CA VAL A 82 8.67 -11.50 1.25
C VAL A 82 7.45 -12.38 1.60
N ALA A 83 6.81 -12.97 0.59
CA ALA A 83 5.64 -13.84 0.79
C ALA A 83 5.96 -15.13 1.54
N ALA A 84 7.18 -15.65 1.40
CA ALA A 84 7.64 -16.87 2.10
C ALA A 84 7.91 -16.63 3.60
N MET A 85 7.98 -15.38 4.05
CA MET A 85 8.25 -15.08 5.46
C MET A 85 7.05 -15.42 6.36
N GLU A 86 7.31 -16.11 7.46
CA GLU A 86 6.32 -16.42 8.50
C GLU A 86 6.50 -15.51 9.71
N LEU A 87 5.47 -14.75 10.07
CA LEU A 87 5.47 -13.86 11.24
C LEU A 87 4.56 -14.35 12.39
N GLY A 88 3.98 -15.56 12.29
CA GLY A 88 3.09 -16.10 13.31
C GLY A 88 1.76 -15.32 13.48
N ASP A 89 1.38 -14.53 12.48
CA ASP A 89 0.22 -13.62 12.50
C ASP A 89 -1.08 -14.24 11.95
N GLY A 90 -1.03 -15.54 11.66
CA GLY A 90 -2.19 -16.30 11.17
C GLY A 90 -2.58 -16.02 9.72
N ILE A 91 -1.71 -15.34 8.95
CA ILE A 91 -1.86 -15.16 7.52
C ILE A 91 -0.72 -15.87 6.78
N LEU A 92 -1.08 -16.54 5.71
CA LEU A 92 -0.15 -17.22 4.80
C LEU A 92 -0.24 -16.53 3.44
N PHE A 93 0.89 -16.12 2.91
CA PHE A 93 0.99 -15.68 1.53
C PHE A 93 1.48 -16.83 0.67
N ASP A 94 1.00 -16.91 -0.56
CA ASP A 94 1.38 -17.95 -1.53
C ASP A 94 2.48 -17.40 -2.46
N PRO A 95 3.77 -17.75 -2.24
CA PRO A 95 4.88 -17.22 -3.06
C PRO A 95 4.76 -17.62 -4.54
N GLU A 96 4.16 -18.78 -4.84
CA GLU A 96 4.00 -19.24 -6.22
C GLU A 96 2.88 -18.49 -6.96
N SER A 97 2.01 -17.79 -6.22
CA SER A 97 0.99 -16.94 -6.81
C SER A 97 1.50 -15.57 -7.26
N VAL A 98 2.73 -15.21 -6.91
CA VAL A 98 3.32 -13.91 -7.25
C VAL A 98 3.49 -13.77 -8.76
N LYS A 99 2.88 -12.71 -9.30
CA LYS A 99 2.95 -12.33 -10.71
C LYS A 99 3.26 -10.84 -10.80
N ALA A 100 3.91 -10.45 -11.90
CA ALA A 100 4.18 -9.06 -12.22
C ALA A 100 3.63 -8.75 -13.61
N ASP A 101 3.01 -7.59 -13.74
CA ASP A 101 2.51 -7.05 -15.00
C ASP A 101 2.90 -5.57 -15.09
N ALA A 102 3.37 -5.13 -16.25
CA ALA A 102 3.67 -3.72 -16.47
C ALA A 102 2.38 -2.88 -16.39
N ILE A 103 2.42 -1.81 -15.62
CA ILE A 103 1.35 -0.81 -15.61
C ILE A 103 1.56 0.09 -16.82
N ARG A 104 0.68 -0.02 -17.82
CA ARG A 104 0.64 0.86 -18.97
C ARG A 104 -0.13 2.12 -18.57
N GLU A 105 0.57 3.15 -18.16
CA GLU A 105 0.01 4.50 -18.13
C GLU A 105 0.44 5.22 -19.41
N ASP A 106 -0.45 6.02 -19.98
CA ASP A 106 -0.19 6.84 -21.19
C ASP A 106 0.88 7.93 -20.96
N ASN A 107 1.50 7.97 -19.80
CA ASN A 107 2.49 8.96 -19.39
C ASN A 107 3.82 8.32 -18.94
N THR A 108 4.87 9.06 -19.07
CA THR A 108 6.32 8.87 -19.02
C THR A 108 6.89 8.03 -17.84
N TYR A 109 6.09 7.60 -16.88
CA TYR A 109 6.52 6.81 -15.72
C TYR A 109 5.75 5.50 -15.70
N GLY A 110 6.40 4.44 -16.17
CA GLY A 110 5.89 3.08 -16.03
C GLY A 110 6.04 2.58 -14.60
N GLY A 111 5.14 1.69 -14.19
CA GLY A 111 5.24 0.96 -12.93
C GLY A 111 5.02 -0.53 -13.17
N THR A 112 5.22 -1.33 -12.13
CA THR A 112 4.95 -2.76 -12.17
C THR A 112 3.89 -3.11 -11.13
N ARG A 113 2.85 -3.78 -11.56
CA ARG A 113 1.80 -4.34 -10.70
C ARG A 113 2.17 -5.73 -10.26
N ILE A 114 2.29 -5.92 -8.96
CA ILE A 114 2.47 -7.22 -8.34
C ILE A 114 1.12 -7.71 -7.83
N ALA A 115 0.75 -8.91 -8.26
CA ALA A 115 -0.42 -9.62 -7.76
C ALA A 115 0.05 -10.84 -6.96
N LEU A 116 -0.56 -11.06 -5.79
CA LEU A 116 -0.32 -12.27 -4.99
C LEU A 116 -1.57 -12.64 -4.19
N VAL A 117 -1.56 -13.87 -3.66
CA VAL A 117 -2.67 -14.42 -2.89
C VAL A 117 -2.26 -14.58 -1.44
N ALA A 118 -3.12 -14.08 -0.53
CA ALA A 118 -3.05 -14.36 0.89
C ALA A 118 -4.20 -15.28 1.33
N ARG A 119 -3.96 -16.07 2.37
CA ARG A 119 -4.96 -16.91 3.04
C ARG A 119 -5.03 -16.56 4.53
N ILE A 120 -6.24 -16.31 5.02
CA ILE A 120 -6.52 -16.03 6.43
C ILE A 120 -7.56 -17.07 6.85
N GLY A 121 -7.13 -18.16 7.50
CA GLY A 121 -8.00 -19.31 7.72
C GLY A 121 -8.56 -19.85 6.39
N SER A 122 -9.89 -19.86 6.23
CA SER A 122 -10.57 -20.28 5.00
C SER A 122 -10.72 -19.17 3.95
N ALA A 123 -10.48 -17.91 4.32
CA ALA A 123 -10.62 -16.78 3.39
C ALA A 123 -9.40 -16.67 2.47
N ARG A 124 -9.67 -16.40 1.19
CA ARG A 124 -8.66 -16.12 0.16
C ARG A 124 -8.75 -14.66 -0.25
N CYS A 125 -7.64 -13.93 -0.14
CA CYS A 125 -7.52 -12.53 -0.52
C CYS A 125 -6.57 -12.40 -1.71
N ALA A 126 -7.04 -11.83 -2.80
CA ALA A 126 -6.18 -11.40 -3.90
C ALA A 126 -5.66 -9.99 -3.56
N LEU A 127 -4.35 -9.82 -3.54
CA LEU A 127 -3.68 -8.57 -3.24
C LEU A 127 -3.04 -8.00 -4.48
N GLN A 128 -2.99 -6.67 -4.53
CA GLN A 128 -2.34 -5.91 -5.57
C GLN A 128 -1.40 -4.88 -4.93
N ILE A 129 -0.18 -4.84 -5.43
CA ILE A 129 0.82 -3.85 -5.04
C ILE A 129 1.33 -3.19 -6.31
N ASP A 130 1.20 -1.88 -6.42
CA ASP A 130 1.68 -1.10 -7.54
C ASP A 130 3.02 -0.47 -7.15
N VAL A 131 4.08 -0.82 -7.87
CA VAL A 131 5.44 -0.34 -7.61
C VAL A 131 5.84 0.62 -8.72
N GLY A 132 5.95 1.91 -8.37
CA GLY A 132 6.51 2.94 -9.26
C GLY A 132 8.00 3.13 -9.01
N PHE A 133 8.71 3.74 -9.95
CA PHE A 133 10.13 4.04 -9.86
C PHE A 133 10.40 5.47 -10.34
N GLY A 134 11.48 6.06 -9.85
CA GLY A 134 11.98 7.35 -10.35
C GLY A 134 11.38 8.60 -9.72
N ASP A 135 10.38 8.48 -8.84
CA ASP A 135 9.78 9.65 -8.19
C ASP A 135 10.77 10.33 -7.24
N ALA A 136 10.77 11.67 -7.25
CA ALA A 136 11.50 12.46 -6.27
C ALA A 136 10.72 12.57 -4.97
N VAL A 137 11.39 12.37 -3.83
CA VAL A 137 10.79 12.47 -2.49
C VAL A 137 11.40 13.66 -1.76
N THR A 138 10.61 14.70 -1.51
CA THR A 138 11.04 15.92 -0.85
C THR A 138 10.11 16.26 0.32
N PRO A 139 10.64 16.57 1.52
CA PRO A 139 12.06 16.77 1.92
C PRO A 139 12.86 15.49 2.10
N GLY A 140 12.28 14.33 1.99
CA GLY A 140 12.89 13.02 2.13
C GLY A 140 11.93 12.04 2.82
N PRO A 141 12.19 10.72 2.73
CA PRO A 141 11.31 9.72 3.32
C PRO A 141 11.28 9.85 4.84
N GLN A 142 10.12 9.53 5.42
CA GLN A 142 9.93 9.43 6.86
C GLN A 142 9.92 7.97 7.27
N THR A 143 10.41 7.67 8.49
CA THR A 143 10.31 6.35 9.10
C THR A 143 9.30 6.42 10.22
N VAL A 144 8.25 5.60 10.15
CA VAL A 144 7.10 5.67 11.07
C VAL A 144 6.65 4.28 11.50
N ALA A 145 6.08 4.18 12.72
CA ALA A 145 5.32 3.01 13.12
C ALA A 145 3.94 3.05 12.43
N TYR A 146 3.65 2.07 11.57
CA TYR A 146 2.39 2.01 10.83
C TYR A 146 1.30 1.39 11.70
N PRO A 147 0.10 2.00 11.81
CA PRO A 147 -0.96 1.51 12.69
C PRO A 147 -1.50 0.15 12.24
N THR A 148 -1.78 -0.72 13.21
CA THR A 148 -2.35 -2.04 12.97
C THR A 148 -3.87 -2.05 13.18
N LEU A 149 -4.58 -2.84 12.38
CA LEU A 149 -6.02 -3.03 12.52
C LEU A 149 -6.40 -3.78 13.81
N LEU A 150 -5.54 -4.70 14.22
CA LEU A 150 -5.69 -5.46 15.44
C LEU A 150 -4.52 -5.12 16.37
N GLY A 151 -4.82 -4.49 17.52
CA GLY A 151 -3.81 -3.85 18.38
C GLY A 151 -2.86 -4.79 19.13
N ASP A 152 -2.97 -6.11 18.97
CA ASP A 152 -2.06 -7.10 19.51
C ASP A 152 -0.90 -7.46 18.57
N PHE A 153 -0.93 -6.96 17.34
CA PHE A 153 0.22 -7.08 16.44
C PHE A 153 1.17 -5.90 16.61
N GLU A 154 2.45 -6.19 16.55
CA GLU A 154 3.47 -5.16 16.52
C GLU A 154 3.30 -4.28 15.28
N SER A 155 3.36 -2.96 15.49
CA SER A 155 3.32 -1.97 14.41
C SER A 155 4.57 -2.06 13.57
N PRO A 156 4.48 -2.35 12.26
CA PRO A 156 5.65 -2.39 11.40
C PRO A 156 6.26 -1.00 11.26
N THR A 157 7.58 -0.93 11.29
CA THR A 157 8.32 0.31 11.01
C THR A 157 8.51 0.44 9.51
N LEU A 158 7.84 1.40 8.90
CA LEU A 158 7.84 1.61 7.47
C LEU A 158 8.52 2.92 7.09
N ARG A 159 9.20 2.90 5.95
CA ARG A 159 9.61 4.10 5.22
C ARG A 159 8.43 4.58 4.38
N VAL A 160 8.09 5.85 4.48
CA VAL A 160 6.85 6.39 3.87
C VAL A 160 7.10 7.75 3.22
N TYR A 161 6.23 8.12 2.29
CA TYR A 161 6.19 9.47 1.74
C TYR A 161 5.83 10.50 2.82
N PRO A 162 6.52 11.64 2.87
CA PRO A 162 6.02 12.79 3.59
C PRO A 162 4.75 13.34 2.92
N VAL A 163 3.89 13.99 3.70
CA VAL A 163 2.63 14.56 3.19
C VAL A 163 2.84 15.50 2.00
N TYR A 164 3.94 16.26 1.99
CA TYR A 164 4.28 17.18 0.90
C TYR A 164 4.52 16.45 -0.43
N SER A 165 5.17 15.28 -0.43
CA SER A 165 5.34 14.47 -1.63
C SER A 165 4.01 13.94 -2.15
N VAL A 166 3.09 13.54 -1.25
CA VAL A 166 1.73 13.12 -1.64
C VAL A 166 0.96 14.27 -2.31
N ILE A 167 1.04 15.47 -1.73
CA ILE A 167 0.40 16.66 -2.32
C ILE A 167 0.98 16.96 -3.69
N SER A 168 2.31 16.98 -3.81
CA SER A 168 3.01 17.30 -5.06
C SER A 168 2.69 16.29 -6.17
N GLU A 169 2.71 14.99 -5.88
CA GLU A 169 2.39 13.94 -6.85
C GLU A 169 0.95 14.07 -7.38
N LYS A 170 -0.01 14.26 -6.47
CA LYS A 170 -1.42 14.42 -6.85
C LYS A 170 -1.66 15.71 -7.64
N TYR A 171 -1.05 16.81 -7.22
CA TYR A 171 -1.15 18.08 -7.93
C TYR A 171 -0.51 17.99 -9.32
N GLN A 172 0.65 17.37 -9.44
CA GLN A 172 1.30 17.13 -10.73
C GLN A 172 0.40 16.32 -11.67
N ALA A 173 -0.21 15.22 -11.17
CA ALA A 173 -1.14 14.42 -11.95
C ALA A 173 -2.35 15.25 -12.43
N MET A 174 -2.88 16.15 -11.59
CA MET A 174 -3.98 17.04 -11.98
C MET A 174 -3.58 18.01 -13.08
N VAL A 175 -2.37 18.60 -12.99
CA VAL A 175 -1.85 19.54 -14.00
C VAL A 175 -1.60 18.83 -15.32
N MET A 176 -0.95 17.65 -15.29
CA MET A 176 -0.60 16.88 -16.49
C MET A 176 -1.82 16.37 -17.23
N LEU A 177 -2.84 15.91 -16.53
CA LEU A 177 -4.07 15.37 -17.12
C LEU A 177 -5.06 16.49 -17.52
N GLY A 178 -4.96 17.64 -16.93
CA GLY A 178 -5.80 18.80 -17.25
C GLY A 178 -7.30 18.47 -17.25
N GLN A 179 -8.00 18.88 -18.32
CA GLN A 179 -9.45 18.64 -18.46
C GLN A 179 -9.82 17.17 -18.68
N ALA A 180 -8.89 16.32 -19.12
CA ALA A 180 -9.10 14.89 -19.29
C ALA A 180 -8.99 14.11 -17.97
N ASN A 181 -8.72 14.79 -16.84
CA ASN A 181 -8.51 14.16 -15.56
C ASN A 181 -9.79 13.54 -14.99
N SER A 182 -9.90 12.23 -15.04
CA SER A 182 -10.96 11.44 -14.41
C SER A 182 -10.62 10.93 -13.01
N ARG A 183 -9.44 11.26 -12.48
CA ARG A 183 -8.91 10.77 -11.19
C ARG A 183 -9.52 11.54 -10.00
N MET A 184 -10.83 11.46 -9.83
CA MET A 184 -11.56 12.15 -8.75
C MET A 184 -11.01 11.85 -7.35
N LYS A 185 -10.40 10.67 -7.16
CA LYS A 185 -9.75 10.29 -5.90
C LYS A 185 -8.63 11.26 -5.49
N ASP A 186 -7.89 11.84 -6.45
CA ASP A 186 -6.79 12.75 -6.13
C ASP A 186 -7.32 14.11 -5.63
N PHE A 187 -8.39 14.62 -6.24
CA PHE A 187 -9.08 15.82 -5.74
C PHE A 187 -9.63 15.62 -4.32
N PHE A 188 -10.25 14.46 -4.08
CA PHE A 188 -10.80 14.13 -2.78
C PHE A 188 -9.71 14.02 -1.71
N ASP A 189 -8.63 13.32 -2.02
CA ASP A 189 -7.48 13.16 -1.11
C ASP A 189 -6.86 14.51 -0.75
N LEU A 190 -6.65 15.41 -1.72
CA LEU A 190 -6.13 16.76 -1.46
C LEU A 190 -7.08 17.58 -0.60
N ALA A 191 -8.39 17.52 -0.85
CA ALA A 191 -9.38 18.22 -0.03
C ALA A 191 -9.38 17.71 1.42
N VAL A 192 -9.17 16.41 1.64
CA VAL A 192 -9.06 15.81 2.97
C VAL A 192 -7.79 16.29 3.68
N ILE A 193 -6.65 16.31 2.98
CA ILE A 193 -5.38 16.79 3.54
C ILE A 193 -5.48 18.28 3.92
N ALA A 194 -6.06 19.11 3.06
CA ALA A 194 -6.20 20.54 3.30
C ALA A 194 -7.02 20.86 4.57
N ARG A 195 -8.09 20.10 4.84
CA ARG A 195 -8.92 20.28 6.04
C ARG A 195 -8.24 19.92 7.35
N ARG A 196 -7.14 19.18 7.30
CA ARG A 196 -6.38 18.79 8.51
C ARG A 196 -5.42 19.88 8.98
N THR A 197 -5.05 20.79 8.10
CA THR A 197 -4.10 21.89 8.38
C THR A 197 -4.76 23.12 8.99
N GLU A 198 -6.07 23.09 9.19
CA GLU A 198 -6.85 24.06 9.95
C GLU A 198 -7.07 23.56 11.40
#